data_93141be6a6d817306b96b2a13bf046e3
#
_entry.id   93141be6a6d817306b96b2a13bf046e3
#
_cell.length_a   1.000
_cell.length_b   1.000
_cell.length_c   1.000
_cell.angle_alpha   90.00
_cell.angle_beta   90.00
_cell.angle_gamma   90.00
#
_symmetry.space_group_name_H-M   'P 1'
#
loop_
_entity.id
_entity.type
_entity.pdbx_description
1 polymer ?
#
loop_
_entity_poly.entity_id
_entity_poly.type
_entity_poly.pdbx_seq_one_letter_code
_entity_poly.pdbx_strand_id
1 'polypeptide(L)'
;MAVIAIGLDVVEVARARGLLERHHDRILDRTLTPEERLYVDSLGDPAPAFAARLAAKEAVFKALQVFDGARTIGWRDIGVRRLGDGRPEAVLLGHAAAVVSRRDLTLHLSLSHSRDVAAAVAILEDAPRLGVS
;
A
#
# COMPACT_ATOMS: atom_id res chain seq x y z
N MET A 1 16.73 17.31 -4.59
CA MET A 1 15.49 16.52 -4.63
C MET A 1 15.61 15.48 -5.72
N ALA A 2 15.55 14.24 -5.35
CA ALA A 2 15.75 13.15 -6.28
C ALA A 2 14.82 11.98 -5.95
N VAL A 3 14.39 11.29 -6.99
CA VAL A 3 13.74 9.99 -6.82
C VAL A 3 14.80 8.98 -6.41
N ILE A 4 14.59 8.31 -5.29
CA ILE A 4 15.55 7.31 -4.79
C ILE A 4 15.05 5.88 -4.95
N ALA A 5 13.75 5.67 -5.14
CA ALA A 5 13.21 4.35 -5.38
C ALA A 5 11.82 4.43 -6.02
N ILE A 6 11.51 3.42 -6.81
CA ILE A 6 10.20 3.25 -7.44
C ILE A 6 9.75 1.81 -7.22
N GLY A 7 8.49 1.64 -6.86
CA GLY A 7 7.85 0.34 -6.78
C GLY A 7 6.64 0.30 -7.70
N LEU A 8 6.47 -0.78 -8.41
CA LEU A 8 5.32 -1.00 -9.28
C LEU A 8 4.79 -2.40 -9.04
N ASP A 9 3.49 -2.52 -8.91
CA ASP A 9 2.87 -3.82 -8.78
C ASP A 9 1.52 -3.88 -9.49
N VAL A 10 1.16 -5.07 -9.95
CA VAL A 10 -0.09 -5.34 -10.65
C VAL A 10 -0.70 -6.59 -10.01
N VAL A 11 -1.97 -6.51 -9.63
CA VAL A 11 -2.72 -7.62 -9.04
C VAL A 11 -3.97 -7.87 -9.86
N GLU A 12 -4.14 -9.11 -10.29
CA GLU A 12 -5.38 -9.53 -10.95
C GLU A 12 -6.51 -9.58 -9.93
N VAL A 13 -7.64 -8.98 -10.26
CA VAL A 13 -8.83 -8.99 -9.39
C VAL A 13 -9.30 -10.43 -9.15
N ALA A 14 -9.21 -11.29 -10.17
CA ALA A 14 -9.58 -12.71 -10.03
C ALA A 14 -8.72 -13.42 -8.98
N ARG A 15 -7.43 -13.09 -8.87
CA ARG A 15 -6.55 -13.65 -7.85
C ARG A 15 -6.98 -13.19 -6.45
N ALA A 16 -7.26 -11.91 -6.29
CA ALA A 16 -7.75 -11.37 -5.02
C ALA A 16 -9.07 -12.02 -4.61
N ARG A 17 -9.98 -12.18 -5.56
CA ARG A 17 -11.26 -12.85 -5.34
C ARG A 17 -11.06 -14.29 -4.87
N GLY A 18 -10.16 -15.01 -5.50
CA GLY A 18 -9.84 -16.38 -5.10
C GLY A 18 -9.28 -16.48 -3.69
N LEU A 19 -8.44 -15.54 -3.29
CA LEU A 19 -7.92 -15.48 -1.92
C LEU A 19 -9.05 -15.22 -0.91
N LEU A 20 -9.97 -14.32 -1.22
CA LEU A 20 -11.12 -14.04 -0.37
C LEU A 20 -12.04 -15.25 -0.26
N GLU A 21 -12.28 -15.96 -1.34
CA GLU A 21 -13.14 -17.14 -1.34
C GLU A 21 -12.56 -18.29 -0.50
N ARG A 22 -11.24 -18.46 -0.54
CA ARG A 22 -10.58 -19.56 0.18
C ARG A 22 -10.24 -19.23 1.62
N HIS A 23 -9.92 -17.97 1.93
CA HIS A 23 -9.32 -17.60 3.21
C HIS A 23 -9.82 -16.26 3.76
N HIS A 24 -11.10 -15.93 3.57
CA HIS A 24 -11.66 -14.60 3.81
C HIS A 24 -11.09 -13.89 5.05
N ASP A 25 -11.44 -14.34 6.24
CA ASP A 25 -11.01 -13.64 7.46
C ASP A 25 -9.50 -13.71 7.68
N ARG A 26 -8.90 -14.84 7.39
CA ARG A 26 -7.46 -15.03 7.58
C ARG A 26 -6.64 -14.11 6.68
N ILE A 27 -7.00 -14.02 5.41
CA ILE A 27 -6.24 -13.18 4.47
C ILE A 27 -6.43 -11.70 4.77
N LEU A 28 -7.62 -11.29 5.12
CA LEU A 28 -7.90 -9.88 5.48
C LEU A 28 -7.19 -9.49 6.77
N ASP A 29 -7.22 -10.34 7.80
CA ASP A 29 -6.54 -10.07 9.05
C ASP A 29 -5.02 -10.01 8.89
N ARG A 30 -4.47 -10.83 8.01
CA ARG A 30 -3.03 -10.87 7.77
C ARG A 30 -2.53 -9.68 6.97
N THR A 31 -3.33 -9.17 6.05
CA THR A 31 -2.88 -8.21 5.05
C THR A 31 -3.34 -6.78 5.28
N LEU A 32 -4.48 -6.59 5.95
CA LEU A 32 -5.09 -5.27 6.10
C LEU A 32 -4.97 -4.74 7.52
N THR A 33 -4.80 -3.43 7.63
CA THR A 33 -4.96 -2.75 8.90
C THR A 33 -6.44 -2.79 9.33
N PRO A 34 -6.75 -2.57 10.62
CA PRO A 34 -8.16 -2.53 11.04
C PRO A 34 -9.01 -1.53 10.27
N GLU A 35 -8.45 -0.38 9.96
CA GLU A 35 -9.14 0.66 9.17
C GLU A 35 -9.47 0.19 7.75
N GLU A 36 -8.48 -0.41 7.10
CA GLU A 36 -8.66 -0.96 5.76
C GLU A 36 -9.70 -2.08 5.75
N ARG A 37 -9.67 -2.92 6.79
CA ARG A 37 -10.61 -4.01 6.93
C ARG A 37 -12.06 -3.52 7.05
N LEU A 38 -12.28 -2.49 7.86
CA LEU A 38 -13.60 -1.88 7.99
C LEU A 38 -14.14 -1.41 6.64
N TYR A 39 -13.31 -0.76 5.86
CA TYR A 39 -13.72 -0.29 4.55
C TYR A 39 -14.05 -1.44 3.59
N VAL A 40 -13.16 -2.42 3.49
CA VAL A 40 -13.34 -3.57 2.58
C VAL A 40 -14.59 -4.37 2.97
N ASP A 41 -14.82 -4.58 4.26
CA ASP A 41 -15.98 -5.31 4.75
C ASP A 41 -17.31 -4.57 4.47
N SER A 42 -17.26 -3.26 4.26
CA SER A 42 -18.45 -2.47 3.94
C SER A 42 -18.92 -2.62 2.49
N LEU A 43 -18.11 -3.22 1.62
CA LEU A 43 -18.37 -3.31 0.19
C LEU A 43 -19.15 -4.58 -0.16
N GLY A 44 -20.07 -4.46 -1.13
CA GLY A 44 -20.79 -5.62 -1.62
C GLY A 44 -19.89 -6.60 -2.36
N ASP A 45 -18.94 -6.09 -3.15
CA ASP A 45 -17.91 -6.89 -3.78
C ASP A 45 -16.54 -6.35 -3.36
N PRO A 46 -15.90 -6.99 -2.39
CA PRO A 46 -14.62 -6.48 -1.86
C PRO A 46 -13.40 -6.76 -2.73
N ALA A 47 -13.50 -7.63 -3.72
CA ALA A 47 -12.33 -8.09 -4.47
C ALA A 47 -11.55 -6.98 -5.19
N PRO A 48 -12.20 -6.04 -5.90
CA PRO A 48 -11.44 -4.96 -6.55
C PRO A 48 -10.70 -4.06 -5.55
N ALA A 49 -11.35 -3.71 -4.45
CA ALA A 49 -10.72 -2.88 -3.41
C ALA A 49 -9.58 -3.62 -2.71
N PHE A 50 -9.75 -4.92 -2.46
CA PHE A 50 -8.70 -5.74 -1.89
C PHE A 50 -7.49 -5.84 -2.82
N ALA A 51 -7.74 -6.08 -4.12
CA ALA A 51 -6.68 -6.14 -5.13
C ALA A 51 -5.89 -4.82 -5.18
N ALA A 52 -6.58 -3.68 -5.14
CA ALA A 52 -5.93 -2.37 -5.15
C ALA A 52 -5.04 -2.16 -3.92
N ARG A 53 -5.49 -2.59 -2.76
CA ARG A 53 -4.69 -2.49 -1.55
C ARG A 53 -3.48 -3.40 -1.55
N LEU A 54 -3.62 -4.61 -2.06
CA LEU A 54 -2.47 -5.51 -2.22
C LEU A 54 -1.44 -4.91 -3.17
N ALA A 55 -1.89 -4.39 -4.31
CA ALA A 55 -0.99 -3.74 -5.27
C ALA A 55 -0.27 -2.55 -4.64
N ALA A 56 -0.98 -1.71 -3.89
CA ALA A 56 -0.39 -0.55 -3.23
C ALA A 56 0.67 -0.96 -2.19
N LYS A 57 0.36 -1.95 -1.34
CA LYS A 57 1.30 -2.42 -0.31
C LYS A 57 2.55 -3.04 -0.93
N GLU A 58 2.39 -3.83 -1.98
CA GLU A 58 3.53 -4.41 -2.69
C GLU A 58 4.38 -3.35 -3.39
N ALA A 59 3.76 -2.36 -4.03
CA ALA A 59 4.49 -1.27 -4.66
C ALA A 59 5.32 -0.48 -3.64
N VAL A 60 4.72 -0.16 -2.49
CA VAL A 60 5.43 0.52 -1.41
C VAL A 60 6.55 -0.36 -0.85
N PHE A 61 6.27 -1.64 -0.60
CA PHE A 61 7.28 -2.59 -0.14
C PHE A 61 8.50 -2.61 -1.06
N LYS A 62 8.27 -2.67 -2.38
CA LYS A 62 9.36 -2.66 -3.36
C LYS A 62 10.17 -1.36 -3.29
N ALA A 63 9.51 -0.22 -3.19
CA ALA A 63 10.19 1.06 -3.08
C ALA A 63 11.03 1.17 -1.81
N LEU A 64 10.60 0.58 -0.70
CA LEU A 64 11.30 0.64 0.58
C LEU A 64 12.51 -0.29 0.65
N GLN A 65 12.73 -1.17 -0.31
CA GLN A 65 13.82 -2.15 -0.28
C GLN A 65 15.22 -1.53 -0.40
N VAL A 66 15.30 -0.23 -0.63
CA VAL A 66 16.59 0.49 -0.56
C VAL A 66 17.10 0.65 0.87
N PHE A 67 16.25 0.41 1.88
CA PHE A 67 16.64 0.52 3.28
C PHE A 67 17.04 -0.83 3.87
N ASP A 68 18.04 -0.82 4.75
CA ASP A 68 18.44 -2.00 5.51
C ASP A 68 17.28 -2.43 6.43
N GLY A 69 17.03 -3.73 6.50
CA GLY A 69 15.96 -4.28 7.33
C GLY A 69 14.58 -4.27 6.70
N ALA A 70 14.45 -3.77 5.48
CA ALA A 70 13.15 -3.62 4.82
C ALA A 70 12.52 -4.95 4.40
N ARG A 71 13.30 -6.03 4.30
CA ARG A 71 12.79 -7.35 3.84
C ARG A 71 11.76 -7.93 4.77
N THR A 72 11.77 -7.54 6.04
CA THR A 72 10.85 -8.06 7.07
C THR A 72 9.65 -7.14 7.32
N ILE A 73 9.49 -6.08 6.53
CA ILE A 73 8.28 -5.25 6.56
C ILE A 73 7.09 -6.13 6.18
N GLY A 74 6.07 -6.14 7.04
CA GLY A 74 4.87 -6.94 6.81
C GLY A 74 3.75 -6.14 6.15
N TRP A 75 2.73 -6.85 5.71
CA TRP A 75 1.56 -6.26 5.05
C TRP A 75 0.89 -5.16 5.87
N ARG A 76 0.78 -5.35 7.19
CA ARG A 76 0.10 -4.42 8.09
C ARG A 76 0.98 -3.25 8.53
N ASP A 77 2.25 -3.29 8.18
CA ASP A 77 3.17 -2.18 8.43
C ASP A 77 3.03 -1.06 7.39
N ILE A 78 2.31 -1.33 6.32
CA ILE A 78 2.01 -0.35 5.28
C ILE A 78 0.49 -0.18 5.23
N GLY A 79 0.01 0.96 5.69
CA GLY A 79 -1.39 1.31 5.58
C GLY A 79 -1.67 2.08 4.30
N VAL A 80 -2.86 1.92 3.76
CA VAL A 80 -3.33 2.68 2.60
C VAL A 80 -4.65 3.33 3.00
N ARG A 81 -4.70 4.64 2.93
CA ARG A 81 -5.91 5.38 3.22
C ARG A 81 -6.24 6.33 2.08
N ARG A 82 -7.47 6.78 2.06
CA ARG A 82 -7.92 7.76 1.07
C ARG A 82 -8.02 9.12 1.73
N LEU A 83 -7.39 10.11 1.12
CA LEU A 83 -7.50 11.50 1.59
C LEU A 83 -8.87 12.09 1.24
N GLY A 84 -9.20 13.24 1.83
CA GLY A 84 -10.48 13.90 1.60
C GLY A 84 -10.75 14.24 0.13
N ASP A 85 -9.71 14.44 -0.67
CA ASP A 85 -9.82 14.70 -2.10
C ASP A 85 -9.84 13.44 -2.96
N GLY A 86 -9.86 12.26 -2.34
CA GLY A 86 -9.91 10.97 -3.01
C GLY A 86 -8.57 10.35 -3.37
N ARG A 87 -7.46 11.08 -3.19
CA ARG A 87 -6.14 10.53 -3.48
C ARG A 87 -5.74 9.47 -2.46
N PRO A 88 -5.04 8.41 -2.89
CA PRO A 88 -4.49 7.44 -1.96
C PRO A 88 -3.26 8.00 -1.25
N GLU A 89 -3.06 7.57 -0.01
CA GLU A 89 -1.86 7.88 0.75
C GLU A 89 -1.37 6.63 1.45
N ALA A 90 -0.07 6.37 1.35
CA ALA A 90 0.56 5.30 2.12
C ALA A 90 0.96 5.83 3.49
N VAL A 91 0.69 5.05 4.51
CA VAL A 91 1.07 5.34 5.89
C VAL A 91 2.03 4.26 6.36
N LEU A 92 3.23 4.65 6.78
CA LEU A 92 4.20 3.70 7.30
C LEU A 92 3.96 3.51 8.79
N LEU A 93 3.79 2.26 9.18
CA LEU A 93 3.45 1.87 10.55
C LEU A 93 4.48 0.85 11.04
N GLY A 94 4.51 0.60 12.34
CA GLY A 94 5.29 -0.48 12.93
C GLY A 94 6.71 -0.56 12.40
N HIS A 95 7.08 -1.72 11.88
CA HIS A 95 8.43 -1.98 11.40
C HIS A 95 8.82 -1.10 10.20
N ALA A 96 7.88 -0.81 9.31
CA ALA A 96 8.16 0.08 8.19
C ALA A 96 8.53 1.49 8.66
N ALA A 97 7.82 2.01 9.65
CA ALA A 97 8.14 3.31 10.24
C ALA A 97 9.52 3.30 10.91
N ALA A 98 9.89 2.19 11.55
CA ALA A 98 11.20 2.05 12.19
C ALA A 98 12.34 1.98 11.17
N VAL A 99 12.14 1.25 10.07
CA VAL A 99 13.15 1.10 9.01
C VAL A 99 13.38 2.42 8.30
N VAL A 100 12.31 3.18 8.03
CA VAL A 100 12.39 4.47 7.35
C VAL A 100 12.46 5.57 8.41
N SER A 101 13.62 5.67 9.06
CA SER A 101 13.83 6.66 10.13
C SER A 101 14.08 8.08 9.61
N ARG A 102 14.36 8.24 8.32
CA ARG A 102 14.59 9.56 7.71
C ARG A 102 13.28 10.33 7.61
N ARG A 103 13.34 11.64 7.88
CA ARG A 103 12.17 12.52 7.85
C ARG A 103 12.12 13.42 6.61
N ASP A 104 13.16 13.39 5.81
CA ASP A 104 13.30 14.22 4.61
C ASP A 104 12.84 13.48 3.35
N LEU A 105 12.00 12.47 3.52
CA LEU A 105 11.49 11.66 2.42
C LEU A 105 10.00 11.91 2.21
N THR A 106 9.59 11.85 0.96
CA THR A 106 8.18 11.86 0.57
C THR A 106 7.89 10.61 -0.22
N LEU A 107 6.83 9.91 0.17
CA LEU A 107 6.35 8.72 -0.51
C LEU A 107 5.08 9.09 -1.27
N HIS A 108 5.14 8.97 -2.58
CA HIS A 108 4.01 9.21 -3.46
C HIS A 108 3.38 7.88 -3.85
N LEU A 109 2.08 7.82 -3.90
CA LEU A 109 1.35 6.61 -4.28
C LEU A 109 0.28 6.96 -5.31
N SER A 110 0.21 6.18 -6.36
CA SER A 110 -0.86 6.27 -7.35
C SER A 110 -1.44 4.89 -7.60
N LEU A 111 -2.74 4.80 -7.69
CA LEU A 111 -3.48 3.57 -7.96
C LEU A 111 -4.30 3.73 -9.22
N SER A 112 -4.42 2.65 -9.97
CA SER A 112 -5.33 2.55 -11.10
C SER A 112 -5.94 1.16 -11.11
N HIS A 113 -7.20 1.07 -11.49
CA HIS A 113 -7.83 -0.24 -11.62
C HIS A 113 -8.80 -0.25 -12.78
N SER A 114 -8.90 -1.39 -13.39
CA SER A 114 -9.93 -1.75 -14.34
C SER A 114 -10.78 -2.85 -13.72
N ARG A 115 -11.67 -3.41 -14.53
CA ARG A 115 -12.49 -4.56 -14.11
C ARG A 115 -11.63 -5.75 -13.67
N ASP A 116 -10.51 -6.00 -14.35
CA ASP A 116 -9.75 -7.24 -14.20
C ASP A 116 -8.43 -7.05 -13.44
N VAL A 117 -7.92 -5.85 -13.35
CA VAL A 117 -6.57 -5.59 -12.84
C VAL A 117 -6.54 -4.33 -11.98
N ALA A 118 -5.80 -4.41 -10.88
CA ALA A 118 -5.41 -3.25 -10.07
C ALA A 118 -3.90 -3.05 -10.21
N ALA A 119 -3.47 -1.80 -10.33
CA ALA A 119 -2.07 -1.45 -10.44
C ALA A 119 -1.72 -0.33 -9.49
N ALA A 120 -0.51 -0.32 -9.00
CA ALA A 120 -0.01 0.72 -8.10
C ALA A 120 1.41 1.09 -8.45
N VAL A 121 1.72 2.37 -8.33
CA VAL A 121 3.09 2.86 -8.37
C VAL A 121 3.38 3.64 -7.09
N ALA A 122 4.53 3.36 -6.48
CA ALA A 122 5.05 4.08 -5.33
C ALA A 122 6.37 4.74 -5.73
N ILE A 123 6.51 6.02 -5.42
CA ILE A 123 7.73 6.77 -5.72
C ILE A 123 8.23 7.35 -4.40
N LEU A 124 9.47 7.01 -4.06
CA LEU A 124 10.14 7.54 -2.88
C LEU A 124 11.08 8.64 -3.33
N GLU A 125 10.84 9.84 -2.84
CA GLU A 125 11.57 11.03 -3.24
C GLU A 125 12.33 11.61 -2.05
N ASP A 126 13.56 12.02 -2.30
CA ASP A 126 14.39 12.70 -1.33
C ASP A 126 14.01 14.19 -1.32
N ALA A 127 12.90 14.48 -0.69
CA ALA A 127 12.40 15.84 -0.57
C ALA A 127 11.50 15.96 0.66
N PRO A 128 11.56 17.05 1.42
CA PRO A 128 10.63 17.26 2.51
C PRO A 128 9.21 17.45 1.99
N ARG A 129 8.21 17.15 2.80
CA ARG A 129 6.82 17.41 2.46
C ARG A 129 6.59 18.90 2.29
N LEU A 130 5.76 19.26 1.32
CA LEU A 130 5.32 20.64 1.14
C LEU A 130 4.65 21.15 2.41
N GLY A 131 4.96 22.38 2.80
CA GLY A 131 4.41 22.99 4.00
C GLY A 131 5.20 22.69 5.28
N VAL A 132 6.22 21.86 5.20
CA VAL A 132 7.15 21.57 6.29
C VAL A 132 8.47 22.26 5.95
N SER A 133 8.68 23.41 6.49
CA SER A 133 9.89 24.19 6.26
C SER A 133 10.81 24.14 7.48
#